data_c7cfaf8e00240b9e75bd0aca698134ba
#
_entry.id   c7cfaf8e00240b9e75bd0aca698134ba
#
_cell.length_a   1.000
_cell.length_b   1.000
_cell.length_c   1.000
_cell.angle_alpha   90.00
_cell.angle_beta   90.00
_cell.angle_gamma   90.00
#
_symmetry.space_group_name_H-M   'P 1'
#
loop_
_entity.id
_entity.type
_entity.pdbx_description
1 polymer ?
#
loop_
_entity_poly.entity_id
_entity_poly.type
_entity_poly.pdbx_seq_one_letter_code
_entity_poly.pdbx_strand_id
1 'polypeptide(L)'
;MLILFLVMLMLLSGCMHIRERVLDDIQLATAAGYEYIDEDKIEVTAVFPNFQPDKSVKNEILVASSIMSKEVRDKHSLQSEKPLLSGKLEVTLYETKTAERGIKDLLDTLERDPSVGSNVFLAVIDGSPKELLSKQYGNMDNGIFLSNLIEQNIESGLIHKTNLHQFTYKYYAEGMDPMLPIIGKKDGKINLKAIGLFDGDKMVDRIEEKEYFYLKILLNRKGENDTHAIKLDEKTKVSIFNIRSKRKYQIPKPMTNSDITIHVKLKSMIREYNDGPLRDRKIKELEKAMEEDIKKNSEEMIKKFQEKGIDPLGIGEEVRTRTRKWNKEKWEEIYPDINISVQVTMDILESGIIE
;
A
#
# COMPACT_ATOMS: atom_id res chain seq x y z
N MET A 1 39.85 44.10 16.86
CA MET A 1 38.48 43.54 16.86
C MET A 1 37.79 43.66 15.52
N LEU A 2 37.74 44.86 14.91
CA LEU A 2 37.07 45.10 13.60
C LEU A 2 37.66 44.28 12.45
N ILE A 3 39.01 44.15 12.36
CA ILE A 3 39.71 43.39 11.31
C ILE A 3 39.40 41.88 11.44
N LEU A 4 39.31 41.36 12.66
CA LEU A 4 38.98 39.95 12.91
C LEU A 4 37.55 39.62 12.50
N PHE A 5 36.63 40.56 12.73
CA PHE A 5 35.21 40.45 12.30
C PHE A 5 35.08 40.51 10.78
N LEU A 6 35.85 41.36 10.09
CA LEU A 6 35.86 41.41 8.63
C LEU A 6 36.42 40.15 7.98
N VAL A 7 37.50 39.56 8.58
CA VAL A 7 38.06 38.29 8.13
C VAL A 7 37.05 37.13 8.35
N MET A 8 36.33 37.14 9.47
CA MET A 8 35.30 36.13 9.75
C MET A 8 34.09 36.27 8.78
N LEU A 9 33.73 37.49 8.37
CA LEU A 9 32.71 37.71 7.34
C LEU A 9 33.14 37.20 5.95
N MET A 10 34.43 37.36 5.58
CA MET A 10 34.96 36.82 4.32
C MET A 10 35.01 35.29 4.29
N LEU A 11 35.19 34.62 5.45
CA LEU A 11 35.17 33.19 5.55
C LEU A 11 33.76 32.57 5.47
N LEU A 12 32.70 33.39 5.70
CA LEU A 12 31.30 32.98 5.56
C LEU A 12 30.75 33.12 4.13
N SER A 13 31.46 33.76 3.22
CA SER A 13 31.09 33.88 1.79
C SER A 13 31.57 32.68 0.94
N GLY A 14 31.70 31.50 1.51
CA GLY A 14 31.81 30.26 0.77
C GLY A 14 30.54 30.01 -0.01
N CYS A 15 30.39 30.65 -1.16
CA CYS A 15 29.34 30.34 -2.14
C CYS A 15 29.51 28.89 -2.57
N MET A 16 28.70 28.03 -2.01
CA MET A 16 28.45 26.72 -2.57
C MET A 16 27.92 26.95 -4.00
N HIS A 17 28.75 26.74 -4.99
CA HIS A 17 28.39 26.84 -6.39
C HIS A 17 27.47 25.64 -6.71
N ILE A 18 26.19 25.79 -6.41
CA ILE A 18 25.16 24.85 -6.84
C ILE A 18 25.08 25.02 -8.35
N ARG A 19 25.54 24.03 -9.09
CA ARG A 19 25.35 23.99 -10.55
C ARG A 19 23.85 23.99 -10.81
N GLU A 20 23.33 25.07 -11.31
CA GLU A 20 21.96 25.13 -11.85
C GLU A 20 21.88 24.10 -12.98
N ARG A 21 20.90 23.21 -12.90
CA ARG A 21 20.58 22.25 -13.96
C ARG A 21 19.34 22.73 -14.68
N VAL A 22 19.47 23.01 -15.95
CA VAL A 22 18.34 23.34 -16.82
C VAL A 22 17.53 22.05 -17.04
N LEU A 23 16.21 22.11 -16.90
CA LEU A 23 15.34 20.93 -17.05
C LEU A 23 15.48 20.25 -18.43
N ASP A 24 15.75 21.04 -19.47
CA ASP A 24 15.93 20.53 -20.83
C ASP A 24 17.23 19.72 -21.00
N ASP A 25 18.19 19.87 -20.11
CA ASP A 25 19.48 19.19 -20.15
C ASP A 25 19.53 17.90 -19.31
N ILE A 26 18.40 17.47 -18.75
CA ILE A 26 18.29 16.29 -17.90
C ILE A 26 17.12 15.39 -18.32
N GLN A 27 17.19 14.12 -17.97
CA GLN A 27 16.06 13.19 -18.06
C GLN A 27 15.61 12.77 -16.66
N LEU A 28 14.31 12.87 -16.42
CA LEU A 28 13.68 12.56 -15.12
C LEU A 28 12.96 11.21 -15.22
N ALA A 29 13.40 10.24 -14.42
CA ALA A 29 12.69 8.99 -14.28
C ALA A 29 11.35 9.21 -13.55
N THR A 30 10.28 8.61 -14.06
CA THR A 30 8.93 8.68 -13.47
C THR A 30 8.45 7.34 -12.94
N ALA A 31 8.95 6.23 -13.49
CA ALA A 31 8.72 4.89 -12.95
C ALA A 31 9.99 4.04 -12.99
N ALA A 32 10.10 3.13 -12.04
CA ALA A 32 11.13 2.09 -12.03
C ALA A 32 10.51 0.73 -11.69
N GLY A 33 10.98 -0.32 -12.37
CA GLY A 33 10.55 -1.69 -12.14
C GLY A 33 11.74 -2.58 -11.84
N TYR A 34 11.61 -3.44 -10.85
CA TYR A 34 12.67 -4.30 -10.31
C TYR A 34 12.26 -5.76 -10.43
N GLU A 35 13.09 -6.57 -11.11
CA GLU A 35 12.91 -8.02 -11.18
C GLU A 35 14.27 -8.73 -11.11
N TYR A 36 14.33 -9.86 -10.39
CA TYR A 36 15.51 -10.72 -10.40
C TYR A 36 15.46 -11.63 -11.62
N ILE A 37 16.53 -11.61 -12.43
CA ILE A 37 16.67 -12.47 -13.62
C ILE A 37 17.45 -13.77 -13.33
N ASP A 38 18.20 -13.78 -12.20
CA ASP A 38 18.85 -14.96 -11.62
C ASP A 38 19.01 -14.77 -10.09
N GLU A 39 19.78 -15.65 -9.43
CA GLU A 39 19.94 -15.63 -7.97
C GLU A 39 20.52 -14.33 -7.43
N ASP A 40 21.44 -13.69 -8.17
CA ASP A 40 22.17 -12.51 -7.68
C ASP A 40 21.99 -11.27 -8.55
N LYS A 41 21.36 -11.42 -9.72
CA LYS A 41 21.30 -10.35 -10.70
C LYS A 41 19.89 -9.75 -10.80
N ILE A 42 19.81 -8.45 -10.52
CA ILE A 42 18.60 -7.66 -10.67
C ILE A 42 18.60 -6.94 -12.01
N GLU A 43 17.46 -6.97 -12.69
CA GLU A 43 17.16 -6.12 -13.83
C GLU A 43 16.27 -4.95 -13.35
N VAL A 44 16.62 -3.75 -13.78
CA VAL A 44 15.84 -2.55 -13.50
C VAL A 44 15.42 -1.92 -14.82
N THR A 45 14.13 -1.72 -14.95
CA THR A 45 13.51 -1.00 -16.05
C THR A 45 13.11 0.40 -15.56
N ALA A 46 13.64 1.45 -16.19
CA ALA A 46 13.30 2.83 -15.85
C ALA A 46 12.57 3.51 -17.00
N VAL A 47 11.58 4.34 -16.67
CA VAL A 47 10.75 5.09 -17.63
C VAL A 47 11.11 6.56 -17.59
N PHE A 48 11.39 7.13 -18.74
CA PHE A 48 11.69 8.55 -18.94
C PHE A 48 10.71 9.12 -19.97
N PRO A 49 9.79 10.01 -19.56
CA PRO A 49 8.85 10.63 -20.50
C PRO A 49 9.54 11.65 -21.39
N ASN A 50 9.29 11.57 -22.69
CA ASN A 50 9.71 12.53 -23.68
C ASN A 50 8.46 13.27 -24.20
N PHE A 51 8.33 14.56 -23.85
CA PHE A 51 7.21 15.40 -24.21
C PHE A 51 7.38 15.92 -25.64
N GLN A 52 6.40 15.61 -26.48
CA GLN A 52 6.40 15.98 -27.90
C GLN A 52 5.74 17.36 -28.13
N PRO A 53 6.06 18.06 -29.23
CA PRO A 53 5.45 19.36 -29.56
C PRO A 53 3.92 19.31 -29.71
N ASP A 54 3.35 18.16 -30.10
CA ASP A 54 1.91 17.93 -30.22
C ASP A 54 1.23 17.59 -28.87
N LYS A 55 1.95 17.75 -27.76
CA LYS A 55 1.54 17.43 -26.39
C LYS A 55 1.37 15.93 -26.12
N SER A 56 1.73 15.05 -27.03
CA SER A 56 1.82 13.62 -26.74
C SER A 56 3.06 13.32 -25.88
N VAL A 57 3.03 12.21 -25.15
CA VAL A 57 4.16 11.74 -24.35
C VAL A 57 4.62 10.41 -24.91
N LYS A 58 5.89 10.32 -25.26
CA LYS A 58 6.54 9.08 -25.65
C LYS A 58 7.40 8.60 -24.49
N ASN A 59 7.12 7.43 -23.95
CA ASN A 59 7.91 6.85 -22.89
C ASN A 59 9.17 6.20 -23.46
N GLU A 60 10.34 6.71 -23.06
CA GLU A 60 11.63 6.08 -23.31
C GLU A 60 11.91 5.10 -22.19
N ILE A 61 12.33 3.88 -22.55
CA ILE A 61 12.54 2.79 -21.61
C ILE A 61 14.02 2.41 -21.62
N LEU A 62 14.66 2.56 -20.47
CA LEU A 62 16.03 2.07 -20.28
C LEU A 62 16.01 0.81 -19.41
N VAL A 63 16.72 -0.21 -19.85
CA VAL A 63 16.83 -1.49 -19.14
C VAL A 63 18.29 -1.81 -18.90
N ALA A 64 18.62 -2.10 -17.67
CA ALA A 64 19.96 -2.55 -17.31
C ALA A 64 19.91 -3.55 -16.16
N SER A 65 20.92 -4.39 -16.06
CA SER A 65 21.01 -5.39 -15.02
C SER A 65 22.38 -5.39 -14.34
N SER A 66 22.39 -5.65 -13.04
CA SER A 66 23.63 -5.78 -12.23
C SER A 66 23.35 -6.62 -11.00
N ILE A 67 24.43 -7.01 -10.32
CA ILE A 67 24.37 -7.63 -8.99
C ILE A 67 24.04 -6.59 -7.89
N MET A 68 24.20 -5.30 -8.17
CA MET A 68 23.88 -4.21 -7.25
C MET A 68 22.99 -3.18 -7.93
N SER A 69 21.88 -2.83 -7.28
CA SER A 69 20.89 -1.86 -7.81
C SER A 69 21.50 -0.47 -8.11
N LYS A 70 22.50 -0.04 -7.34
CA LYS A 70 23.20 1.24 -7.59
C LYS A 70 23.99 1.27 -8.90
N GLU A 71 24.64 0.16 -9.26
CA GLU A 71 25.39 0.05 -10.53
C GLU A 71 24.47 0.09 -11.75
N VAL A 72 23.21 -0.29 -11.59
CA VAL A 72 22.23 -0.23 -12.68
C VAL A 72 22.06 1.20 -13.18
N ARG A 73 22.06 2.18 -12.30
CA ARG A 73 21.95 3.60 -12.67
C ARG A 73 23.12 4.06 -13.55
N ASP A 74 24.34 3.62 -13.22
CA ASP A 74 25.53 3.94 -14.04
C ASP A 74 25.39 3.31 -15.43
N LYS A 75 24.89 2.07 -15.49
CA LYS A 75 24.62 1.38 -16.76
C LYS A 75 23.50 2.03 -17.57
N HIS A 76 22.46 2.56 -16.92
CA HIS A 76 21.43 3.36 -17.60
C HIS A 76 22.05 4.65 -18.17
N SER A 77 22.94 5.31 -17.41
CA SER A 77 23.61 6.54 -17.84
C SER A 77 24.47 6.34 -19.10
N LEU A 78 24.99 5.13 -19.34
CA LEU A 78 25.71 4.79 -20.57
C LEU A 78 24.77 4.68 -21.81
N GLN A 79 23.47 4.58 -21.60
CA GLN A 79 22.47 4.47 -22.66
C GLN A 79 21.78 5.82 -22.93
N SER A 80 22.04 6.85 -22.13
CA SER A 80 21.36 8.15 -22.21
C SER A 80 22.30 9.23 -22.70
N GLU A 81 21.79 10.13 -23.52
CA GLU A 81 22.50 11.34 -23.98
C GLU A 81 22.51 12.47 -22.92
N LYS A 82 21.65 12.35 -21.89
CA LYS A 82 21.48 13.35 -20.85
C LYS A 82 21.68 12.74 -19.46
N PRO A 83 22.06 13.53 -18.45
CA PRO A 83 22.11 13.07 -17.07
C PRO A 83 20.74 12.56 -16.60
N LEU A 84 20.71 11.37 -15.98
CA LEU A 84 19.50 10.75 -15.45
C LEU A 84 19.31 11.12 -13.98
N LEU A 85 18.10 11.54 -13.63
CA LEU A 85 17.74 11.90 -12.25
C LEU A 85 16.43 11.22 -11.84
N SER A 86 16.32 10.88 -10.56
CA SER A 86 15.14 10.23 -9.96
C SER A 86 14.19 11.22 -9.28
N GLY A 87 14.41 12.52 -9.43
CA GLY A 87 13.67 13.57 -8.70
C GLY A 87 12.18 13.68 -9.05
N LYS A 88 11.71 12.99 -10.09
CA LYS A 88 10.31 12.91 -10.49
C LYS A 88 9.76 11.48 -10.45
N LEU A 89 10.40 10.60 -9.68
CA LEU A 89 9.92 9.23 -9.53
C LEU A 89 8.57 9.22 -8.83
N GLU A 90 7.56 8.70 -9.50
CA GLU A 90 6.16 8.63 -9.03
C GLU A 90 5.84 7.24 -8.47
N VAL A 91 6.38 6.18 -9.08
CA VAL A 91 6.08 4.80 -8.70
C VAL A 91 7.26 3.86 -8.88
N THR A 92 7.41 2.92 -7.95
CA THR A 92 8.29 1.76 -8.11
C THR A 92 7.50 0.47 -8.06
N LEU A 93 7.87 -0.46 -8.93
CA LEU A 93 7.23 -1.75 -9.10
C LEU A 93 8.20 -2.88 -8.77
N TYR A 94 7.77 -3.82 -7.95
CA TYR A 94 8.54 -5.01 -7.59
C TYR A 94 7.85 -6.25 -8.14
N GLU A 95 8.53 -7.05 -8.95
CA GLU A 95 7.99 -8.35 -9.36
C GLU A 95 7.64 -9.19 -8.13
N THR A 96 6.60 -10.05 -8.23
CA THR A 96 6.13 -10.87 -7.10
C THR A 96 7.27 -11.66 -6.44
N LYS A 97 8.12 -12.34 -7.22
CA LYS A 97 9.26 -13.10 -6.68
C LYS A 97 10.31 -12.20 -6.03
N THR A 98 10.52 -10.99 -6.58
CA THR A 98 11.39 -9.98 -5.97
C THR A 98 10.85 -9.55 -4.61
N ALA A 99 9.54 -9.32 -4.52
CA ALA A 99 8.90 -8.97 -3.25
C ALA A 99 8.93 -10.13 -2.23
N GLU A 100 8.76 -11.38 -2.66
CA GLU A 100 8.87 -12.58 -1.82
C GLU A 100 10.31 -12.81 -1.31
N ARG A 101 11.30 -12.46 -2.11
CA ARG A 101 12.72 -12.56 -1.73
C ARG A 101 13.12 -11.50 -0.71
N GLY A 102 12.54 -10.31 -0.81
CA GLY A 102 12.80 -9.14 0.03
C GLY A 102 13.22 -7.92 -0.78
N ILE A 103 12.74 -6.75 -0.36
CA ILE A 103 12.94 -5.48 -1.08
C ILE A 103 13.78 -4.46 -0.30
N LYS A 104 14.34 -4.84 0.85
CA LYS A 104 15.09 -3.94 1.74
C LYS A 104 16.21 -3.18 1.04
N ASP A 105 17.05 -3.88 0.29
CA ASP A 105 18.20 -3.24 -0.38
C ASP A 105 17.78 -2.29 -1.50
N LEU A 106 16.62 -2.55 -2.10
CA LEU A 106 16.02 -1.69 -3.11
C LEU A 106 15.43 -0.43 -2.48
N LEU A 107 14.77 -0.58 -1.32
CA LEU A 107 14.27 0.56 -0.54
C LEU A 107 15.42 1.43 -0.04
N ASP A 108 16.50 0.84 0.51
CA ASP A 108 17.69 1.56 0.96
C ASP A 108 18.31 2.40 -0.18
N THR A 109 18.25 1.89 -1.40
CA THR A 109 18.73 2.63 -2.58
C THR A 109 17.87 3.88 -2.85
N LEU A 110 16.55 3.79 -2.68
CA LEU A 110 15.64 4.92 -2.85
C LEU A 110 15.77 5.93 -1.70
N GLU A 111 15.88 5.46 -0.47
CA GLU A 111 16.00 6.31 0.72
C GLU A 111 17.32 7.10 0.78
N ARG A 112 18.40 6.52 0.24
CA ARG A 112 19.70 7.19 0.19
C ARG A 112 19.88 8.14 -0.99
N ASP A 113 18.99 8.13 -1.96
CA ASP A 113 19.04 9.10 -3.06
C ASP A 113 18.29 10.38 -2.65
N PRO A 114 18.99 11.51 -2.39
CA PRO A 114 18.35 12.74 -1.93
C PRO A 114 17.44 13.38 -2.97
N SER A 115 17.47 12.91 -4.21
CA SER A 115 16.56 13.37 -5.27
C SER A 115 15.22 12.65 -5.23
N VAL A 116 15.13 11.48 -4.60
CA VAL A 116 13.90 10.69 -4.52
C VAL A 116 12.98 11.23 -3.43
N GLY A 117 11.73 11.53 -3.79
CA GLY A 117 10.71 11.99 -2.85
C GLY A 117 10.16 10.83 -2.00
N SER A 118 9.83 11.11 -0.75
CA SER A 118 9.22 10.11 0.16
C SER A 118 7.79 9.69 -0.22
N ASN A 119 7.17 10.39 -1.17
CA ASN A 119 5.81 10.14 -1.65
C ASN A 119 5.74 9.17 -2.82
N VAL A 120 6.87 8.65 -3.31
CA VAL A 120 6.90 7.61 -4.36
C VAL A 120 6.02 6.44 -3.96
N PHE A 121 5.07 6.08 -4.82
CA PHE A 121 4.23 4.91 -4.59
C PHE A 121 5.01 3.63 -4.79
N LEU A 122 4.75 2.65 -3.94
CA LEU A 122 5.30 1.30 -4.04
C LEU A 122 4.18 0.32 -4.40
N ALA A 123 4.44 -0.58 -5.32
CA ALA A 123 3.52 -1.65 -5.68
C ALA A 123 4.25 -2.93 -6.06
N VAL A 124 3.61 -4.07 -5.82
CA VAL A 124 4.02 -5.35 -6.39
C VAL A 124 3.33 -5.53 -7.72
N ILE A 125 3.98 -6.19 -8.67
CA ILE A 125 3.40 -6.54 -9.95
C ILE A 125 3.29 -8.05 -10.13
N ASP A 126 2.09 -8.51 -10.50
CA ASP A 126 1.83 -9.87 -10.95
C ASP A 126 2.20 -9.98 -12.43
N GLY A 127 3.46 -10.32 -12.69
CA GLY A 127 4.12 -10.37 -14.00
C GLY A 127 5.42 -9.56 -14.04
N SER A 128 5.97 -9.36 -15.23
CA SER A 128 7.22 -8.61 -15.42
C SER A 128 6.99 -7.08 -15.41
N PRO A 129 7.68 -6.34 -14.54
CA PRO A 129 7.72 -4.88 -14.59
C PRO A 129 8.17 -4.35 -15.94
N LYS A 130 9.17 -4.99 -16.57
CA LYS A 130 9.68 -4.63 -17.89
C LYS A 130 8.59 -4.71 -18.96
N GLU A 131 7.85 -5.81 -19.00
CA GLU A 131 6.74 -5.96 -19.95
C GLU A 131 5.63 -4.94 -19.74
N LEU A 132 5.35 -4.59 -18.48
CA LEU A 132 4.34 -3.60 -18.16
C LEU A 132 4.82 -2.20 -18.54
N LEU A 133 6.01 -1.80 -18.10
CA LEU A 133 6.54 -0.44 -18.31
C LEU A 133 6.90 -0.16 -19.78
N SER A 134 7.20 -1.20 -20.58
CA SER A 134 7.51 -1.04 -22.02
C SER A 134 6.29 -0.75 -22.89
N LYS A 135 5.07 -0.79 -22.36
CA LYS A 135 3.85 -0.47 -23.09
C LYS A 135 3.50 1.00 -22.92
N GLN A 136 2.86 1.57 -23.93
CA GLN A 136 2.31 2.91 -23.88
C GLN A 136 0.86 2.86 -23.39
N TYR A 137 0.52 3.64 -22.37
CA TYR A 137 -0.83 3.76 -21.78
C TYR A 137 -1.45 5.11 -22.16
N GLY A 138 -2.14 5.13 -23.30
CA GLY A 138 -2.66 6.39 -23.86
C GLY A 138 -1.55 7.38 -24.26
N ASN A 139 -1.83 8.67 -24.18
CA ASN A 139 -0.90 9.75 -24.48
C ASN A 139 -0.29 10.36 -23.20
N MET A 140 0.06 9.54 -22.23
CA MET A 140 0.60 10.01 -20.96
C MET A 140 1.85 9.25 -20.53
N ASP A 141 2.54 9.82 -19.58
CA ASP A 141 3.65 9.23 -18.86
C ASP A 141 3.18 7.99 -18.09
N ASN A 142 3.88 6.87 -18.26
CA ASN A 142 3.56 5.60 -17.61
C ASN A 142 3.67 5.69 -16.07
N GLY A 143 4.62 6.45 -15.55
CA GLY A 143 4.76 6.67 -14.11
C GLY A 143 3.55 7.41 -13.55
N ILE A 144 3.11 8.49 -14.20
CA ILE A 144 1.91 9.23 -13.83
C ILE A 144 0.65 8.37 -13.99
N PHE A 145 0.53 7.58 -15.05
CA PHE A 145 -0.61 6.68 -15.22
C PHE A 145 -0.73 5.68 -14.06
N LEU A 146 0.37 5.05 -13.68
CA LEU A 146 0.39 4.06 -12.61
C LEU A 146 0.19 4.68 -11.22
N SER A 147 0.79 5.84 -10.96
CA SER A 147 0.58 6.57 -9.70
C SER A 147 -0.87 6.99 -9.54
N ASN A 148 -1.49 7.53 -10.60
CA ASN A 148 -2.92 7.90 -10.60
C ASN A 148 -3.82 6.67 -10.38
N LEU A 149 -3.49 5.51 -10.96
CA LEU A 149 -4.22 4.27 -10.72
C LEU A 149 -4.17 3.87 -9.24
N ILE A 150 -3.00 3.94 -8.62
CA ILE A 150 -2.83 3.62 -7.21
C ILE A 150 -3.56 4.65 -6.33
N GLU A 151 -3.38 5.94 -6.61
CA GLU A 151 -4.01 7.03 -5.88
C GLU A 151 -5.53 6.95 -5.93
N GLN A 152 -6.13 6.70 -7.10
CA GLN A 152 -7.57 6.48 -7.25
C GLN A 152 -8.09 5.31 -6.39
N ASN A 153 -7.31 4.23 -6.28
CA ASN A 153 -7.68 3.10 -5.42
C ASN A 153 -7.51 3.42 -3.92
N ILE A 154 -6.57 4.31 -3.56
CA ILE A 154 -6.43 4.84 -2.19
C ILE A 154 -7.61 5.74 -1.84
N GLU A 155 -7.98 6.68 -2.71
CA GLU A 155 -9.11 7.59 -2.52
C GLU A 155 -10.45 6.86 -2.44
N SER A 156 -10.63 5.84 -3.27
CA SER A 156 -11.79 4.93 -3.20
C SER A 156 -11.79 4.06 -1.93
N GLY A 157 -10.75 4.14 -1.11
CA GLY A 157 -10.59 3.36 0.11
C GLY A 157 -10.35 1.86 -0.14
N LEU A 158 -10.07 1.41 -1.36
CA LEU A 158 -9.77 0.01 -1.66
C LEU A 158 -8.43 -0.44 -1.08
N ILE A 159 -7.45 0.46 -1.08
CA ILE A 159 -6.14 0.22 -0.46
C ILE A 159 -5.78 1.37 0.49
N HIS A 160 -4.85 1.11 1.40
CA HIS A 160 -4.28 2.18 2.23
C HIS A 160 -3.15 2.90 1.48
N LYS A 161 -2.71 4.05 1.98
CA LYS A 161 -1.60 4.79 1.38
C LYS A 161 -0.32 3.95 1.40
N THR A 162 0.30 3.74 0.25
CA THR A 162 1.40 2.78 0.02
C THR A 162 2.60 3.46 -0.61
N ASN A 163 3.00 4.61 -0.09
CA ASN A 163 4.22 5.28 -0.54
C ASN A 163 5.46 4.82 0.25
N LEU A 164 6.64 5.21 -0.22
CA LEU A 164 7.93 4.88 0.39
C LEU A 164 7.92 5.20 1.90
N HIS A 165 7.51 6.41 2.29
CA HIS A 165 7.45 6.81 3.69
C HIS A 165 6.56 5.88 4.55
N GLN A 166 5.38 5.51 4.06
CA GLN A 166 4.45 4.66 4.82
C GLN A 166 4.95 3.23 4.92
N PHE A 167 5.58 2.71 3.86
CA PHE A 167 6.18 1.38 3.91
C PHE A 167 7.34 1.35 4.90
N THR A 168 8.28 2.28 4.78
CA THR A 168 9.44 2.40 5.66
C THR A 168 9.05 2.60 7.12
N TYR A 169 8.03 3.45 7.37
CA TYR A 169 7.49 3.63 8.73
C TYR A 169 7.03 2.30 9.33
N LYS A 170 6.28 1.50 8.58
CA LYS A 170 5.79 0.20 9.06
C LYS A 170 6.90 -0.84 9.16
N TYR A 171 7.83 -0.83 8.22
CA TYR A 171 9.00 -1.73 8.23
C TYR A 171 9.86 -1.56 9.49
N TYR A 172 10.05 -0.32 9.96
CA TYR A 172 10.80 -0.04 11.19
C TYR A 172 9.94 -0.05 12.45
N ALA A 173 8.62 -0.13 12.33
CA ALA A 173 7.74 -0.21 13.49
C ALA A 173 7.85 -1.58 14.15
N GLU A 174 7.83 -1.59 15.50
CA GLU A 174 7.98 -2.83 16.26
C GLU A 174 6.68 -3.61 16.47
N GLY A 175 5.54 -3.08 16.05
CA GLY A 175 4.23 -3.65 16.33
C GLY A 175 3.28 -3.62 15.13
N MET A 176 3.80 -3.59 13.91
CA MET A 176 2.99 -3.67 12.68
C MET A 176 3.84 -4.03 11.47
N ASP A 177 3.22 -4.58 10.45
CA ASP A 177 3.85 -4.98 9.19
C ASP A 177 3.32 -4.21 7.98
N PRO A 178 4.17 -4.05 6.93
CA PRO A 178 3.78 -3.37 5.71
C PRO A 178 2.80 -4.14 4.85
N MET A 179 2.11 -3.43 3.97
CA MET A 179 1.29 -3.97 2.90
C MET A 179 1.50 -3.14 1.63
N LEU A 180 1.50 -3.79 0.46
CA LEU A 180 1.57 -3.11 -0.84
C LEU A 180 0.44 -3.58 -1.76
N PRO A 181 -0.09 -2.73 -2.65
CA PRO A 181 -1.00 -3.17 -3.69
C PRO A 181 -0.26 -4.11 -4.65
N ILE A 182 -0.94 -5.15 -5.09
CA ILE A 182 -0.51 -6.00 -6.19
C ILE A 182 -1.31 -5.58 -7.42
N ILE A 183 -0.62 -5.04 -8.42
CA ILE A 183 -1.21 -4.67 -9.69
C ILE A 183 -0.86 -5.69 -10.77
N GLY A 184 -1.69 -5.78 -11.79
CA GLY A 184 -1.44 -6.69 -12.90
C GLY A 184 -2.46 -6.53 -14.01
N LYS A 185 -2.34 -7.32 -15.08
CA LYS A 185 -3.29 -7.28 -16.19
C LYS A 185 -4.51 -8.14 -15.92
N LYS A 186 -5.69 -7.57 -16.17
CA LYS A 186 -6.97 -8.27 -16.22
C LYS A 186 -7.74 -7.71 -17.42
N ASP A 187 -8.17 -8.57 -18.33
CA ASP A 187 -8.91 -8.19 -19.54
C ASP A 187 -8.24 -7.09 -20.38
N GLY A 188 -6.91 -7.18 -20.50
CA GLY A 188 -6.09 -6.23 -21.26
C GLY A 188 -5.82 -4.88 -20.57
N LYS A 189 -6.43 -4.61 -19.41
CA LYS A 189 -6.24 -3.41 -18.61
C LYS A 189 -5.38 -3.69 -17.38
N ILE A 190 -4.73 -2.65 -16.87
CA ILE A 190 -4.04 -2.72 -15.57
C ILE A 190 -5.07 -2.50 -14.47
N ASN A 191 -5.07 -3.38 -13.48
CA ASN A 191 -5.99 -3.35 -12.34
C ASN A 191 -5.25 -3.66 -11.03
N LEU A 192 -5.82 -3.21 -9.92
CA LEU A 192 -5.53 -3.76 -8.61
C LEU A 192 -6.02 -5.21 -8.56
N LYS A 193 -5.16 -6.15 -8.23
CA LYS A 193 -5.48 -7.58 -8.14
C LYS A 193 -5.61 -8.08 -6.73
N ALA A 194 -4.71 -7.66 -5.86
CA ALA A 194 -4.62 -8.13 -4.49
C ALA A 194 -3.89 -7.09 -3.63
N ILE A 195 -3.78 -7.37 -2.34
CA ILE A 195 -2.92 -6.63 -1.41
C ILE A 195 -1.89 -7.60 -0.86
N GLY A 196 -0.62 -7.38 -1.15
CA GLY A 196 0.50 -8.14 -0.63
C GLY A 196 0.74 -7.82 0.85
N LEU A 197 0.91 -8.87 1.64
CA LEU A 197 1.21 -8.82 3.07
C LEU A 197 2.70 -9.12 3.26
N PHE A 198 3.37 -8.31 4.06
CA PHE A 198 4.80 -8.41 4.27
C PHE A 198 5.12 -8.81 5.71
N ASP A 199 6.17 -9.60 5.86
CA ASP A 199 6.92 -9.79 7.09
C ASP A 199 8.22 -8.98 6.93
N GLY A 200 8.28 -7.84 7.60
CA GLY A 200 9.32 -6.87 7.35
C GLY A 200 9.36 -6.42 5.88
N ASP A 201 10.38 -6.83 5.14
CA ASP A 201 10.57 -6.46 3.72
C ASP A 201 10.20 -7.57 2.72
N LYS A 202 9.75 -8.75 3.20
CA LYS A 202 9.40 -9.91 2.38
C LYS A 202 7.89 -10.09 2.28
N MET A 203 7.38 -10.18 1.07
CA MET A 203 5.99 -10.54 0.86
C MET A 203 5.77 -12.03 1.17
N VAL A 204 4.91 -12.33 2.13
CA VAL A 204 4.66 -13.69 2.63
C VAL A 204 3.27 -14.22 2.30
N ASP A 205 2.33 -13.32 1.96
CA ASP A 205 0.95 -13.68 1.62
C ASP A 205 0.24 -12.53 0.91
N ARG A 206 -1.04 -12.71 0.57
CA ARG A 206 -1.87 -11.68 -0.04
C ARG A 206 -3.33 -11.78 0.38
N ILE A 207 -4.04 -10.67 0.30
CA ILE A 207 -5.48 -10.51 0.47
C ILE A 207 -6.11 -10.37 -0.91
N GLU A 208 -7.07 -11.22 -1.21
CA GLU A 208 -7.81 -11.19 -2.48
C GLU A 208 -9.00 -10.19 -2.43
N GLU A 209 -9.51 -9.80 -3.60
CA GLU A 209 -10.57 -8.79 -3.75
C GLU A 209 -11.79 -9.07 -2.84
N LYS A 210 -12.21 -10.33 -2.70
CA LYS A 210 -13.34 -10.73 -1.85
C LYS A 210 -13.15 -10.45 -0.36
N GLU A 211 -11.90 -10.27 0.08
CA GLU A 211 -11.52 -10.06 1.48
C GLU A 211 -11.33 -8.55 1.80
N TYR A 212 -11.31 -7.67 0.79
CA TYR A 212 -11.01 -6.24 0.97
C TYR A 212 -11.95 -5.54 1.94
N PHE A 213 -13.23 -5.88 1.91
CA PHE A 213 -14.22 -5.28 2.79
C PHE A 213 -13.88 -5.51 4.27
N TYR A 214 -13.52 -6.74 4.64
CA TYR A 214 -13.14 -7.09 6.01
C TYR A 214 -11.84 -6.40 6.44
N LEU A 215 -10.84 -6.39 5.57
CA LEU A 215 -9.58 -5.67 5.82
C LEU A 215 -9.82 -4.17 6.05
N LYS A 216 -10.64 -3.52 5.23
CA LYS A 216 -10.98 -2.11 5.36
C LYS A 216 -11.63 -1.78 6.70
N ILE A 217 -12.59 -2.59 7.11
CA ILE A 217 -13.27 -2.44 8.41
C ILE A 217 -12.26 -2.58 9.54
N LEU A 218 -11.41 -3.60 9.49
CA LEU A 218 -10.36 -3.84 10.49
C LEU A 218 -9.31 -2.73 10.51
N LEU A 219 -9.01 -2.09 9.39
CA LEU A 219 -8.11 -0.92 9.31
C LEU A 219 -8.81 0.40 9.70
N ASN A 220 -10.11 0.39 9.98
CA ASN A 220 -10.93 1.57 10.29
C ASN A 220 -10.86 2.64 9.19
N ARG A 221 -10.83 2.22 7.93
CA ARG A 221 -10.75 3.12 6.79
C ARG A 221 -12.14 3.57 6.36
N LYS A 222 -12.27 4.87 6.11
CA LYS A 222 -13.41 5.42 5.38
C LYS A 222 -13.13 5.23 3.89
N GLY A 223 -14.05 4.62 3.15
CA GLY A 223 -14.01 4.56 1.70
C GLY A 223 -15.33 5.08 1.15
N GLU A 224 -15.29 5.81 0.08
CA GLU A 224 -16.46 6.05 -0.77
C GLU A 224 -16.76 4.74 -1.50
N ASN A 225 -18.05 4.42 -1.67
CA ASN A 225 -18.51 3.22 -2.41
C ASN A 225 -18.14 1.86 -1.78
N ASP A 226 -18.18 1.75 -0.49
CA ASP A 226 -17.90 0.51 0.23
C ASP A 226 -19.12 -0.42 0.20
N THR A 227 -19.27 -1.15 -0.89
CA THR A 227 -20.36 -2.11 -1.07
C THR A 227 -19.91 -3.50 -0.67
N HIS A 228 -20.73 -4.18 0.13
CA HIS A 228 -20.51 -5.57 0.51
C HIS A 228 -21.78 -6.37 0.27
N ALA A 229 -21.64 -7.51 -0.40
CA ALA A 229 -22.73 -8.39 -0.71
C ALA A 229 -22.50 -9.76 -0.10
N ILE A 230 -23.50 -10.26 0.61
CA ILE A 230 -23.50 -11.64 1.12
C ILE A 230 -24.66 -12.44 0.55
N LYS A 231 -24.46 -13.75 0.53
CA LYS A 231 -25.49 -14.73 0.23
C LYS A 231 -25.93 -15.35 1.55
N LEU A 232 -27.16 -15.05 1.96
CA LEU A 232 -27.72 -15.54 3.23
C LEU A 232 -28.09 -17.01 3.15
N ASP A 233 -28.66 -17.41 2.00
CA ASP A 233 -29.02 -18.77 1.65
C ASP A 233 -28.93 -18.96 0.12
N GLU A 234 -29.41 -20.11 -0.42
CA GLU A 234 -29.32 -20.37 -1.86
C GLU A 234 -30.06 -19.35 -2.74
N LYS A 235 -31.08 -18.70 -2.22
CA LYS A 235 -31.94 -17.78 -2.96
C LYS A 235 -31.77 -16.32 -2.56
N THR A 236 -31.50 -16.06 -1.27
CA THR A 236 -31.49 -14.73 -0.69
C THR A 236 -30.10 -14.08 -0.74
N LYS A 237 -30.02 -12.96 -1.42
CA LYS A 237 -28.82 -12.11 -1.50
C LYS A 237 -29.13 -10.73 -0.98
N VAL A 238 -28.19 -10.15 -0.26
CA VAL A 238 -28.27 -8.76 0.20
C VAL A 238 -26.95 -8.05 -0.05
N SER A 239 -27.03 -6.83 -0.53
CA SER A 239 -25.91 -5.92 -0.70
C SER A 239 -26.13 -4.69 0.16
N ILE A 240 -25.13 -4.36 0.96
CA ILE A 240 -25.12 -3.15 1.77
C ILE A 240 -24.11 -2.14 1.22
N PHE A 241 -24.37 -0.88 1.47
CA PHE A 241 -23.42 0.20 1.30
C PHE A 241 -23.00 0.71 2.67
N ASN A 242 -21.71 0.60 2.98
CA ASN A 242 -21.18 1.07 4.26
C ASN A 242 -20.95 2.58 4.22
N ILE A 243 -21.73 3.32 4.98
CA ILE A 243 -21.64 4.78 5.09
C ILE A 243 -20.52 5.19 6.05
N ARG A 244 -20.35 4.40 7.14
CA ARG A 244 -19.39 4.72 8.18
C ARG A 244 -19.00 3.48 8.99
N SER A 245 -17.70 3.30 9.17
CA SER A 245 -17.15 2.35 10.14
C SER A 245 -16.41 3.06 11.27
N LYS A 246 -16.41 2.47 12.46
CA LYS A 246 -15.58 2.86 13.60
C LYS A 246 -15.04 1.60 14.26
N ARG A 247 -13.73 1.58 14.52
CA ARG A 247 -13.04 0.51 15.24
C ARG A 247 -12.54 1.02 16.58
N LYS A 248 -12.56 0.15 17.59
CA LYS A 248 -12.02 0.43 18.91
C LYS A 248 -11.43 -0.86 19.51
N TYR A 249 -10.21 -0.78 20.04
CA TYR A 249 -9.58 -1.91 20.72
C TYR A 249 -9.88 -1.89 22.22
N GLN A 250 -10.20 -3.08 22.76
CA GLN A 250 -10.23 -3.36 24.18
C GLN A 250 -9.07 -4.31 24.50
N ILE A 251 -8.07 -3.81 25.23
CA ILE A 251 -6.84 -4.51 25.59
C ILE A 251 -6.73 -4.45 27.13
N PRO A 252 -7.25 -5.45 27.85
CA PRO A 252 -7.33 -5.37 29.32
C PRO A 252 -5.96 -5.41 30.01
N LYS A 253 -5.06 -6.25 29.53
CA LYS A 253 -3.70 -6.42 30.08
C LYS A 253 -2.67 -6.47 28.95
N PRO A 254 -2.12 -5.31 28.55
CA PRO A 254 -1.09 -5.26 27.53
C PRO A 254 0.11 -6.17 27.85
N MET A 255 0.74 -6.76 26.85
CA MET A 255 1.90 -7.63 26.98
C MET A 255 1.68 -8.91 27.80
N THR A 256 0.45 -9.43 27.78
CA THR A 256 0.09 -10.73 28.36
C THR A 256 -0.78 -11.51 27.37
N ASN A 257 -0.96 -12.81 27.57
CA ASN A 257 -1.86 -13.66 26.76
C ASN A 257 -3.36 -13.39 27.06
N SER A 258 -3.71 -12.18 27.52
CA SER A 258 -5.11 -11.84 27.76
C SER A 258 -5.82 -11.53 26.43
N ASP A 259 -7.10 -11.90 26.39
CA ASP A 259 -7.94 -11.67 25.21
C ASP A 259 -7.95 -10.19 24.79
N ILE A 260 -7.89 -9.99 23.47
CA ILE A 260 -8.06 -8.68 22.83
C ILE A 260 -9.41 -8.70 22.11
N THR A 261 -10.22 -7.65 22.30
CA THR A 261 -11.47 -7.51 21.57
C THR A 261 -11.42 -6.29 20.66
N ILE A 262 -11.75 -6.49 19.39
CA ILE A 262 -11.90 -5.45 18.39
C ILE A 262 -13.39 -5.13 18.24
N HIS A 263 -13.82 -3.99 18.73
CA HIS A 263 -15.19 -3.53 18.54
C HIS A 263 -15.30 -2.77 17.23
N VAL A 264 -16.17 -3.24 16.34
CA VAL A 264 -16.49 -2.63 15.04
C VAL A 264 -17.94 -2.16 15.06
N LYS A 265 -18.16 -0.87 14.83
CA LYS A 265 -19.49 -0.31 14.67
C LYS A 265 -19.67 0.20 13.24
N LEU A 266 -20.70 -0.30 12.57
CA LEU A 266 -21.04 0.03 11.18
C LEU A 266 -22.35 0.79 11.11
N LYS A 267 -22.44 1.77 10.20
CA LYS A 267 -23.65 2.39 9.74
C LYS A 267 -23.77 2.20 8.25
N SER A 268 -24.82 1.53 7.81
CA SER A 268 -24.97 1.08 6.44
C SER A 268 -26.39 1.34 5.93
N MET A 269 -26.58 1.25 4.62
CA MET A 269 -27.87 1.17 3.96
C MET A 269 -27.95 -0.08 3.10
N ILE A 270 -29.13 -0.63 2.93
CA ILE A 270 -29.35 -1.74 1.99
C ILE A 270 -29.40 -1.14 0.59
N ARG A 271 -28.57 -1.65 -0.31
CA ARG A 271 -28.51 -1.26 -1.71
C ARG A 271 -29.36 -2.16 -2.60
N GLU A 272 -29.26 -3.46 -2.35
CA GLU A 272 -30.00 -4.48 -3.10
C GLU A 272 -30.45 -5.60 -2.15
N TYR A 273 -31.67 -6.06 -2.34
CA TYR A 273 -32.24 -7.18 -1.65
C TYR A 273 -33.25 -7.87 -2.56
N ASN A 274 -33.20 -9.18 -2.69
CA ASN A 274 -33.95 -9.93 -3.69
C ASN A 274 -35.10 -10.82 -3.12
N ASP A 275 -35.43 -10.70 -1.83
CA ASP A 275 -36.42 -11.56 -1.16
C ASP A 275 -37.58 -10.74 -0.58
N GLY A 276 -38.24 -9.92 -1.43
CA GLY A 276 -39.46 -9.20 -1.13
C GLY A 276 -39.28 -7.93 -0.29
N PRO A 277 -40.39 -7.39 0.31
CA PRO A 277 -40.35 -6.10 0.98
C PRO A 277 -39.58 -6.14 2.30
N LEU A 278 -38.81 -5.09 2.55
CA LEU A 278 -38.06 -4.89 3.77
C LEU A 278 -38.93 -4.32 4.88
N ARG A 279 -39.28 -5.17 5.85
CA ARG A 279 -39.93 -4.78 7.09
C ARG A 279 -38.94 -4.73 8.23
N ASP A 280 -39.24 -3.98 9.30
CA ASP A 280 -38.30 -3.80 10.46
C ASP A 280 -37.79 -5.13 11.02
N ARG A 281 -38.63 -6.16 11.09
CA ARG A 281 -38.19 -7.48 11.54
C ARG A 281 -37.12 -8.06 10.61
N LYS A 282 -37.32 -7.91 9.29
CA LYS A 282 -36.36 -8.45 8.29
C LYS A 282 -35.06 -7.66 8.31
N ILE A 283 -35.13 -6.36 8.48
CA ILE A 283 -33.91 -5.51 8.64
C ILE A 283 -33.07 -6.02 9.82
N LYS A 284 -33.66 -6.29 10.97
CA LYS A 284 -32.95 -6.85 12.14
C LYS A 284 -32.36 -8.25 11.92
N GLU A 285 -33.03 -9.09 11.13
CA GLU A 285 -32.52 -10.39 10.71
C GLU A 285 -31.28 -10.22 9.81
N LEU A 286 -31.34 -9.25 8.87
CA LEU A 286 -30.22 -8.91 7.98
C LEU A 286 -29.03 -8.31 8.75
N GLU A 287 -29.29 -7.40 9.69
CA GLU A 287 -28.22 -6.84 10.56
C GLU A 287 -27.46 -7.96 11.26
N LYS A 288 -28.15 -8.89 11.92
CA LYS A 288 -27.53 -10.03 12.62
C LYS A 288 -26.73 -10.92 11.70
N ALA A 289 -27.29 -11.27 10.52
CA ALA A 289 -26.60 -12.11 9.55
C ALA A 289 -25.30 -11.45 9.03
N MET A 290 -25.36 -10.13 8.78
CA MET A 290 -24.19 -9.35 8.38
C MET A 290 -23.16 -9.24 9.52
N GLU A 291 -23.60 -9.01 10.75
CA GLU A 291 -22.73 -8.96 11.94
C GLU A 291 -21.97 -10.29 12.10
N GLU A 292 -22.65 -11.42 11.96
CA GLU A 292 -22.05 -12.76 12.03
C GLU A 292 -21.06 -13.02 10.90
N ASP A 293 -21.43 -12.67 9.65
CA ASP A 293 -20.54 -12.80 8.49
C ASP A 293 -19.27 -11.97 8.67
N ILE A 294 -19.41 -10.70 9.02
CA ILE A 294 -18.28 -9.78 9.22
C ILE A 294 -17.40 -10.24 10.38
N LYS A 295 -18.00 -10.67 11.50
CA LYS A 295 -17.26 -11.22 12.64
C LYS A 295 -16.43 -12.41 12.21
N LYS A 296 -17.06 -13.43 11.63
CA LYS A 296 -16.42 -14.67 11.22
C LYS A 296 -15.24 -14.43 10.27
N ASN A 297 -15.48 -13.72 9.16
CA ASN A 297 -14.44 -13.48 8.16
C ASN A 297 -13.31 -12.58 8.69
N SER A 298 -13.62 -11.64 9.60
CA SER A 298 -12.61 -10.80 10.26
C SER A 298 -11.73 -11.62 11.22
N GLU A 299 -12.31 -12.51 12.01
CA GLU A 299 -11.59 -13.39 12.93
C GLU A 299 -10.72 -14.41 12.16
N GLU A 300 -11.24 -14.99 11.07
CA GLU A 300 -10.47 -15.85 10.16
C GLU A 300 -9.27 -15.11 9.54
N MET A 301 -9.46 -13.87 9.12
CA MET A 301 -8.39 -13.04 8.58
C MET A 301 -7.32 -12.73 9.64
N ILE A 302 -7.71 -12.37 10.86
CA ILE A 302 -6.78 -12.11 11.96
C ILE A 302 -5.99 -13.38 12.29
N LYS A 303 -6.66 -14.53 12.36
CA LYS A 303 -6.02 -15.83 12.60
C LYS A 303 -4.99 -16.15 11.51
N LYS A 304 -5.30 -15.89 10.24
CA LYS A 304 -4.37 -16.04 9.13
C LYS A 304 -3.12 -15.17 9.33
N PHE A 305 -3.26 -13.94 9.81
CA PHE A 305 -2.13 -13.07 10.13
C PHE A 305 -1.28 -13.63 11.29
N GLN A 306 -1.92 -14.08 12.35
CA GLN A 306 -1.25 -14.69 13.50
C GLN A 306 -0.48 -15.96 13.10
N GLU A 307 -1.07 -16.84 12.30
CA GLU A 307 -0.42 -18.06 11.77
C GLU A 307 0.82 -17.75 10.90
N LYS A 308 0.86 -16.57 10.27
CA LYS A 308 2.00 -16.07 9.49
C LYS A 308 2.99 -15.28 10.33
N GLY A 309 2.69 -14.99 11.58
CA GLY A 309 3.51 -14.15 12.44
C GLY A 309 3.54 -12.67 12.04
N ILE A 310 2.55 -12.19 11.27
CA ILE A 310 2.50 -10.81 10.77
C ILE A 310 1.36 -10.01 11.39
N ASP A 311 1.54 -8.71 11.53
CA ASP A 311 0.52 -7.80 12.06
C ASP A 311 0.26 -6.60 11.13
N PRO A 312 -0.38 -6.80 9.98
CA PRO A 312 -0.70 -5.70 9.07
C PRO A 312 -1.76 -4.73 9.63
N LEU A 313 -2.50 -5.13 10.68
CA LEU A 313 -3.50 -4.31 11.37
C LEU A 313 -2.89 -3.36 12.40
N GLY A 314 -1.65 -3.61 12.85
CA GLY A 314 -0.97 -2.85 13.89
C GLY A 314 -1.56 -3.06 15.28
N ILE A 315 -1.98 -4.28 15.60
CA ILE A 315 -2.47 -4.63 16.95
C ILE A 315 -1.35 -4.47 17.97
N GLY A 316 -0.13 -4.88 17.61
CA GLY A 316 1.07 -4.68 18.44
C GLY A 316 1.35 -3.21 18.70
N GLU A 317 1.17 -2.33 17.74
CA GLU A 317 1.32 -0.88 17.93
C GLU A 317 0.27 -0.34 18.91
N GLU A 318 -0.97 -0.84 18.84
CA GLU A 318 -2.02 -0.51 19.80
C GLU A 318 -1.69 -1.00 21.22
N VAL A 319 -1.04 -2.16 21.37
CA VAL A 319 -0.53 -2.68 22.63
C VAL A 319 0.65 -1.84 23.12
N ARG A 320 1.60 -1.51 22.21
CA ARG A 320 2.79 -0.72 22.49
C ARG A 320 2.43 0.65 23.08
N THR A 321 1.46 1.35 22.50
CA THR A 321 1.02 2.67 22.98
C THR A 321 0.35 2.64 24.35
N ARG A 322 -0.10 1.47 24.83
CA ARG A 322 -0.77 1.28 26.14
C ARG A 322 0.13 0.68 27.20
N THR A 323 1.41 0.40 26.90
CA THR A 323 2.35 -0.17 27.85
C THR A 323 3.65 0.64 27.94
N ARG A 324 4.17 0.80 29.17
CA ARG A 324 5.48 1.43 29.38
C ARG A 324 6.65 0.45 29.21
N LYS A 325 6.38 -0.85 29.28
CA LYS A 325 7.37 -1.93 29.21
C LYS A 325 7.17 -2.73 27.93
N TRP A 326 7.21 -2.04 26.80
CA TRP A 326 7.19 -2.72 25.52
C TRP A 326 8.47 -3.54 25.33
N ASN A 327 8.32 -4.73 24.80
CA ASN A 327 9.40 -5.61 24.37
C ASN A 327 8.92 -6.34 23.11
N LYS A 328 9.60 -6.13 22.00
CA LYS A 328 9.25 -6.65 20.68
C LYS A 328 9.28 -8.17 20.65
N GLU A 329 10.37 -8.77 21.14
CA GLU A 329 10.58 -10.22 21.14
C GLU A 329 9.47 -10.93 21.92
N LYS A 330 9.10 -10.38 23.07
CA LYS A 330 8.00 -10.90 23.87
C LYS A 330 6.66 -10.77 23.14
N TRP A 331 6.44 -9.67 22.41
CA TRP A 331 5.22 -9.51 21.62
C TRP A 331 5.14 -10.56 20.52
N GLU A 332 6.21 -10.76 19.77
CA GLU A 332 6.31 -11.77 18.70
C GLU A 332 6.09 -13.19 19.23
N GLU A 333 6.54 -13.49 20.45
CA GLU A 333 6.32 -14.78 21.13
C GLU A 333 4.84 -15.00 21.47
N ILE A 334 4.14 -14.00 22.01
CA ILE A 334 2.76 -14.16 22.51
C ILE A 334 1.69 -13.91 21.45
N TYR A 335 1.96 -13.08 20.44
CA TYR A 335 0.97 -12.65 19.45
C TYR A 335 0.27 -13.79 18.72
N PRO A 336 0.94 -14.87 18.29
CA PRO A 336 0.30 -16.00 17.61
C PRO A 336 -0.79 -16.70 18.46
N ASP A 337 -0.63 -16.67 19.78
CA ASP A 337 -1.49 -17.40 20.71
C ASP A 337 -2.53 -16.52 21.42
N ILE A 338 -2.50 -15.18 21.20
CA ILE A 338 -3.48 -14.29 21.78
C ILE A 338 -4.85 -14.55 21.14
N ASN A 339 -5.86 -14.76 21.95
CA ASN A 339 -7.24 -14.83 21.48
C ASN A 339 -7.73 -13.41 21.11
N ILE A 340 -7.91 -13.17 19.80
CA ILE A 340 -8.38 -11.89 19.28
C ILE A 340 -9.78 -12.10 18.71
N SER A 341 -10.78 -11.54 19.39
CA SER A 341 -12.17 -11.60 18.98
C SER A 341 -12.65 -10.29 18.35
N VAL A 342 -13.63 -10.40 17.44
CA VAL A 342 -14.26 -9.26 16.80
C VAL A 342 -15.72 -9.18 17.21
N GLN A 343 -16.12 -8.04 17.76
CA GLN A 343 -17.52 -7.73 18.07
C GLN A 343 -18.03 -6.70 17.06
N VAL A 344 -19.03 -7.08 16.30
CA VAL A 344 -19.63 -6.23 15.26
C VAL A 344 -20.98 -5.75 15.72
N THR A 345 -21.27 -4.48 15.50
CA THR A 345 -22.60 -3.88 15.66
C THR A 345 -22.92 -3.12 14.38
N MET A 346 -24.01 -3.49 13.75
CA MET A 346 -24.48 -2.87 12.51
C MET A 346 -25.78 -2.11 12.76
N ASP A 347 -25.90 -0.98 12.11
CA ASP A 347 -27.05 -0.07 12.17
C ASP A 347 -27.45 0.24 10.72
N ILE A 348 -28.53 -0.35 10.23
CA ILE A 348 -29.06 -0.08 8.89
C ILE A 348 -29.98 1.12 8.97
N LEU A 349 -29.54 2.25 8.41
CA LEU A 349 -30.20 3.56 8.56
C LEU A 349 -31.39 3.73 7.61
N GLU A 350 -31.28 3.20 6.38
CA GLU A 350 -32.32 3.29 5.36
C GLU A 350 -32.23 2.09 4.41
N SER A 351 -33.35 1.65 3.90
CA SER A 351 -33.43 0.77 2.74
C SER A 351 -33.57 1.67 1.51
N GLY A 352 -32.55 1.76 0.67
CA GLY A 352 -32.60 2.52 -0.59
C GLY A 352 -33.50 1.89 -1.65
N ILE A 353 -34.49 1.10 -1.24
CA ILE A 353 -35.46 0.40 -2.13
C ILE A 353 -36.71 1.24 -2.17
N ILE A 354 -37.01 1.73 -3.37
CA ILE A 354 -38.31 2.34 -3.72
C ILE A 354 -39.33 1.23 -3.64
N GLU A 355 -40.45 1.48 -2.91
CA GLU A 355 -41.61 0.60 -2.86
C GLU A 355 -42.25 0.37 -4.24
#